data_af660fd5513b7969edb751dfcc8dd72f
#
_entry.id   af660fd5513b7969edb751dfcc8dd72f
#
_cell.length_a   1.000
_cell.length_b   1.000
_cell.length_c   1.000
_cell.angle_alpha   90.00
_cell.angle_beta   90.00
_cell.angle_gamma   90.00
#
_symmetry.space_group_name_H-M   'P 1'
#
loop_
_entity.id
_entity.type
_entity.pdbx_description
1 polymer ?
#
loop_
_entity_poly.entity_id
_entity_poly.type
_entity_poly.pdbx_seq_one_letter_code
_entity_poly.pdbx_strand_id
1 'polypeptide(L)'
;GFGDRRSGRIKTLTINDAKAISQQSYVASATPQTNSSGTLTYRNTDLTASLYGVGEQYFDVRGLKLEEGRLFDDDDVKTDAQVVVIDQNTKTKLFGEGVDPLGKTILFKKRPLTVIGIMKKDDNSFGNSDSLMLWSPYTTVMHQITGESHTNSIVVKIKDDANTQVAEKSLTELLKARHG
;
A
#
# COMPACT_ATOMS: atom_id res chain seq x y z
N GLY A 1 -11.88 0.99 -4.13
CA GLY A 1 -12.21 -0.17 -4.90
C GLY A 1 -13.14 -1.14 -4.21
N PHE A 2 -13.49 -2.17 -4.91
CA PHE A 2 -14.39 -3.18 -4.39
C PHE A 2 -13.89 -3.81 -3.08
N GLY A 3 -12.60 -4.16 -3.04
CA GLY A 3 -12.00 -4.79 -1.87
C GLY A 3 -12.13 -3.94 -0.61
N ASP A 4 -11.96 -2.64 -0.75
CA ASP A 4 -12.02 -1.72 0.38
C ASP A 4 -13.40 -1.71 1.02
N ARG A 5 -14.45 -1.72 0.22
CA ARG A 5 -15.81 -1.69 0.74
C ARG A 5 -16.19 -3.01 1.40
N ARG A 6 -15.72 -4.12 0.86
CA ARG A 6 -16.04 -5.44 1.41
C ARG A 6 -15.23 -5.77 2.64
N SER A 7 -13.96 -5.34 2.66
CA SER A 7 -13.07 -5.62 3.77
C SER A 7 -13.57 -5.03 5.08
N GLY A 8 -14.28 -3.90 5.04
CA GLY A 8 -14.83 -3.28 6.24
C GLY A 8 -15.82 -4.17 7.00
N ARG A 9 -16.37 -5.21 6.38
CA ARG A 9 -17.32 -6.14 7.01
C ARG A 9 -16.66 -7.39 7.57
N ILE A 10 -15.41 -7.64 7.21
CA ILE A 10 -14.69 -8.84 7.63
C ILE A 10 -13.50 -8.36 8.45
N LYS A 11 -13.54 -8.63 9.75
CA LYS A 11 -12.56 -8.08 10.69
C LYS A 11 -11.22 -8.79 10.67
N THR A 12 -11.14 -9.96 10.04
CA THR A 12 -9.96 -10.82 10.10
C THR A 12 -9.45 -11.20 8.73
N LEU A 13 -9.41 -10.24 7.81
CA LEU A 13 -8.81 -10.47 6.49
C LEU A 13 -7.33 -10.81 6.65
N THR A 14 -6.88 -11.80 5.88
CA THR A 14 -5.50 -12.27 5.96
C THR A 14 -4.83 -12.25 4.59
N ILE A 15 -3.51 -12.42 4.60
CA ILE A 15 -2.73 -12.58 3.36
C ILE A 15 -3.22 -13.80 2.57
N ASN A 16 -3.64 -14.86 3.26
CA ASN A 16 -4.18 -16.05 2.60
C ASN A 16 -5.49 -15.76 1.87
N ASP A 17 -6.31 -14.86 2.40
CA ASP A 17 -7.52 -14.40 1.69
C ASP A 17 -7.13 -13.69 0.38
N ALA A 18 -6.12 -12.82 0.42
CA ALA A 18 -5.64 -12.15 -0.78
C ALA A 18 -5.12 -13.15 -1.81
N LYS A 19 -4.40 -14.16 -1.37
CA LYS A 19 -3.91 -15.23 -2.26
C LYS A 19 -5.07 -16.01 -2.89
N ALA A 20 -6.07 -16.36 -2.11
CA ALA A 20 -7.24 -17.08 -2.61
C ALA A 20 -7.99 -16.25 -3.65
N ILE A 21 -8.15 -14.95 -3.40
CA ILE A 21 -8.78 -14.02 -4.35
C ILE A 21 -7.97 -13.94 -5.63
N SER A 22 -6.65 -13.84 -5.54
CA SER A 22 -5.78 -13.70 -6.71
C SER A 22 -5.82 -14.92 -7.64
N GLN A 23 -6.23 -16.07 -7.13
CA GLN A 23 -6.33 -17.30 -7.88
C GLN A 23 -7.64 -17.46 -8.66
N GLN A 24 -8.59 -16.57 -8.45
CA GLN A 24 -9.86 -16.62 -9.16
C GLN A 24 -9.69 -16.21 -10.62
N SER A 25 -10.38 -16.91 -11.53
CA SER A 25 -10.21 -16.71 -12.98
C SER A 25 -10.55 -15.30 -13.45
N TYR A 26 -11.43 -14.60 -12.75
CA TYR A 26 -11.91 -13.27 -13.11
C TYR A 26 -11.08 -12.14 -12.46
N VAL A 27 -10.09 -12.48 -11.64
CA VAL A 27 -9.26 -11.50 -10.95
C VAL A 27 -7.95 -11.31 -11.68
N ALA A 28 -7.64 -10.06 -12.03
CA ALA A 28 -6.35 -9.71 -12.64
C ALA A 28 -5.25 -9.59 -11.59
N SER A 29 -5.57 -8.97 -10.46
CA SER A 29 -4.62 -8.77 -9.35
C SER A 29 -5.37 -8.60 -8.06
N ALA A 30 -4.75 -9.02 -6.96
CA ALA A 30 -5.23 -8.74 -5.61
C ALA A 30 -4.02 -8.44 -4.72
N THR A 31 -4.13 -7.39 -3.93
CA THR A 31 -3.05 -6.98 -3.03
C THR A 31 -3.60 -6.68 -1.65
N PRO A 32 -2.98 -7.24 -0.60
CA PRO A 32 -3.37 -6.85 0.75
C PRO A 32 -2.96 -5.41 1.01
N GLN A 33 -3.70 -4.73 1.87
CA GLN A 33 -3.36 -3.39 2.31
C GLN A 33 -3.50 -3.30 3.81
N THR A 34 -2.47 -2.79 4.46
CA THR A 34 -2.49 -2.48 5.89
C THR A 34 -2.06 -1.02 6.04
N ASN A 35 -2.54 -0.35 7.08
CA ASN A 35 -2.32 1.07 7.26
C ASN A 35 -1.75 1.35 8.64
N SER A 36 -0.91 2.38 8.73
CA SER A 36 -0.42 2.89 9.99
C SER A 36 -0.23 4.39 9.88
N SER A 37 -0.72 5.14 10.84
CA SER A 37 -0.48 6.59 10.92
C SER A 37 0.49 6.86 12.06
N GLY A 38 1.42 7.77 11.84
CA GLY A 38 2.40 8.07 12.87
C GLY A 38 3.36 9.16 12.46
N THR A 39 4.35 9.37 13.32
CA THR A 39 5.36 10.39 13.12
C THR A 39 6.43 9.94 12.15
N LEU A 40 6.67 10.79 11.17
CA LEU A 40 7.70 10.63 10.16
C LEU A 40 8.79 11.64 10.44
N THR A 41 10.03 11.17 10.56
CA THR A 41 11.17 12.00 10.94
C THR A 41 12.28 11.93 9.91
N TYR A 42 12.79 13.08 9.54
CA TYR A 42 14.05 13.18 8.79
C TYR A 42 14.83 14.35 9.39
N ARG A 43 16.04 14.03 9.92
CA ARG A 43 16.87 15.03 10.63
C ARG A 43 16.03 15.70 11.75
N ASN A 44 15.86 17.02 11.70
CA ASN A 44 15.14 17.76 12.73
C ASN A 44 13.67 18.02 12.39
N THR A 45 13.14 17.39 11.36
CA THR A 45 11.77 17.59 10.90
C THR A 45 10.91 16.38 11.28
N ASP A 46 9.85 16.63 12.04
CA ASP A 46 8.85 15.64 12.43
C ASP A 46 7.51 16.04 11.82
N LEU A 47 6.89 15.11 11.09
CA LEU A 47 5.59 15.34 10.47
C LEU A 47 4.71 14.11 10.68
N THR A 48 3.41 14.29 10.60
CA THR A 48 2.47 13.16 10.64
C THR A 48 2.26 12.62 9.23
N ALA A 49 2.32 11.32 9.09
CA ALA A 49 2.16 10.67 7.80
C ALA A 49 1.35 9.39 7.92
N SER A 50 0.81 8.94 6.79
CA SER A 50 0.12 7.64 6.67
C SER A 50 1.00 6.70 5.86
N LEU A 51 1.32 5.56 6.44
CA LEU A 51 2.08 4.50 5.77
C LEU A 51 1.14 3.38 5.36
N TYR A 52 1.18 3.05 4.08
CA TYR A 52 0.39 1.95 3.50
C TYR A 52 1.31 0.77 3.21
N GLY A 53 1.01 -0.37 3.83
CA GLY A 53 1.70 -1.62 3.51
C GLY A 53 0.93 -2.34 2.44
N VAL A 54 1.55 -2.57 1.28
CA VAL A 54 0.87 -3.12 0.11
C VAL A 54 1.78 -4.11 -0.61
N GLY A 55 1.20 -4.87 -1.54
CA GLY A 55 1.99 -5.72 -2.44
C GLY A 55 2.53 -4.90 -3.62
N GLU A 56 3.45 -5.49 -4.37
CA GLU A 56 4.06 -4.83 -5.53
C GLU A 56 3.05 -4.51 -6.64
N GLN A 57 1.90 -5.19 -6.66
CA GLN A 57 0.85 -4.97 -7.66
C GLN A 57 0.04 -3.70 -7.40
N TYR A 58 0.13 -3.14 -6.20
CA TYR A 58 -0.76 -2.07 -5.76
C TYR A 58 -0.75 -0.86 -6.68
N PHE A 59 0.44 -0.44 -7.11
CA PHE A 59 0.59 0.77 -7.92
C PHE A 59 -0.10 0.62 -9.28
N ASP A 60 0.01 -0.55 -9.89
CA ASP A 60 -0.69 -0.85 -11.14
C ASP A 60 -2.22 -0.91 -10.92
N VAL A 61 -2.64 -1.60 -9.86
CA VAL A 61 -4.08 -1.72 -9.54
C VAL A 61 -4.71 -0.35 -9.34
N ARG A 62 -4.02 0.56 -8.68
CA ARG A 62 -4.51 1.91 -8.42
C ARG A 62 -4.20 2.91 -9.53
N GLY A 63 -3.46 2.51 -10.55
CA GLY A 63 -3.08 3.41 -11.64
C GLY A 63 -2.12 4.51 -11.22
N LEU A 64 -1.33 4.27 -10.19
CA LEU A 64 -0.34 5.24 -9.71
C LEU A 64 0.96 5.11 -10.48
N LYS A 65 1.60 6.23 -10.78
CA LYS A 65 2.80 6.28 -11.60
C LYS A 65 4.01 6.76 -10.81
N LEU A 66 5.15 6.16 -11.10
CA LEU A 66 6.43 6.54 -10.53
C LEU A 66 6.98 7.75 -11.25
N GLU A 67 7.53 8.71 -10.50
CA GLU A 67 8.23 9.88 -11.05
C GLU A 67 9.74 9.66 -11.08
N GLU A 68 10.30 9.17 -9.98
CA GLU A 68 11.74 8.96 -9.82
C GLU A 68 12.00 7.69 -9.04
N GLY A 69 13.14 7.05 -9.31
CA GLY A 69 13.56 5.87 -8.57
C GLY A 69 12.90 4.60 -9.05
N ARG A 70 12.55 3.73 -8.11
CA ARG A 70 11.90 2.45 -8.41
C ARG A 70 10.78 2.13 -7.42
N LEU A 71 9.87 1.26 -7.83
CA LEU A 71 8.89 0.67 -6.93
C LEU A 71 9.49 -0.60 -6.31
N PHE A 72 8.98 -1.01 -5.14
CA PHE A 72 9.41 -2.27 -4.57
C PHE A 72 8.81 -3.45 -5.37
N ASP A 73 9.49 -4.57 -5.35
CA ASP A 73 9.13 -5.78 -6.10
C ASP A 73 8.79 -6.93 -5.16
N ASP A 74 8.54 -8.10 -5.73
CA ASP A 74 8.19 -9.30 -4.98
C ASP A 74 9.31 -9.71 -4.00
N ASP A 75 10.57 -9.52 -4.39
CA ASP A 75 11.69 -9.84 -3.50
C ASP A 75 11.69 -8.93 -2.26
N ASP A 76 11.38 -7.65 -2.44
CA ASP A 76 11.26 -6.73 -1.31
C ASP A 76 10.14 -7.17 -0.36
N VAL A 77 9.02 -7.65 -0.90
CA VAL A 77 7.92 -8.17 -0.10
C VAL A 77 8.37 -9.42 0.68
N LYS A 78 9.02 -10.35 0.00
CA LYS A 78 9.45 -11.62 0.62
C LYS A 78 10.50 -11.42 1.71
N THR A 79 11.32 -10.40 1.61
CA THR A 79 12.43 -10.17 2.54
C THR A 79 12.13 -9.12 3.61
N ASP A 80 10.89 -8.65 3.70
CA ASP A 80 10.52 -7.56 4.63
C ASP A 80 11.45 -6.35 4.45
N ALA A 81 11.74 -5.98 3.21
CA ALA A 81 12.71 -4.93 2.92
C ALA A 81 12.30 -3.60 3.54
N GLN A 82 13.25 -2.93 4.19
CA GLN A 82 13.04 -1.63 4.84
C GLN A 82 13.13 -0.51 3.82
N VAL A 83 12.21 -0.53 2.87
CA VAL A 83 12.16 0.43 1.76
C VAL A 83 10.82 1.15 1.77
N VAL A 84 10.81 2.37 1.24
CA VAL A 84 9.61 3.19 1.19
C VAL A 84 9.55 3.99 -0.11
N VAL A 85 8.36 4.11 -0.65
CA VAL A 85 8.04 4.99 -1.77
C VAL A 85 7.25 6.15 -1.19
N ILE A 86 7.57 7.37 -1.59
CA ILE A 86 6.95 8.58 -1.03
C ILE A 86 6.19 9.35 -2.10
N ASP A 87 5.22 10.16 -1.67
CA ASP A 87 4.51 11.05 -2.58
C ASP A 87 5.23 12.40 -2.71
N GLN A 88 4.72 13.28 -3.59
CA GLN A 88 5.32 14.60 -3.82
C GLN A 88 5.21 15.50 -2.58
N ASN A 89 4.13 15.38 -1.83
CA ASN A 89 3.98 16.17 -0.61
C ASN A 89 5.05 15.80 0.42
N THR A 90 5.35 14.53 0.57
CA THR A 90 6.41 14.09 1.47
C THR A 90 7.77 14.60 1.01
N LYS A 91 8.05 14.51 -0.29
CA LYS A 91 9.29 15.06 -0.85
C LYS A 91 9.44 16.53 -0.48
N THR A 92 8.40 17.31 -0.73
CA THR A 92 8.44 18.76 -0.51
C THR A 92 8.55 19.13 0.96
N LYS A 93 7.70 18.53 1.81
CA LYS A 93 7.59 18.94 3.21
C LYS A 93 8.66 18.37 4.11
N LEU A 94 9.11 17.14 3.83
CA LEU A 94 10.10 16.48 4.66
C LEU A 94 11.52 16.83 4.26
N PHE A 95 11.80 16.87 2.96
CA PHE A 95 13.16 17.09 2.44
C PHE A 95 13.40 18.53 1.98
N GLY A 96 12.39 19.17 1.41
CA GLY A 96 12.53 20.51 0.83
C GLY A 96 13.26 20.48 -0.49
N GLU A 97 13.55 21.68 -1.00
CA GLU A 97 14.27 21.82 -2.26
C GLU A 97 15.76 21.59 -2.04
N GLY A 98 16.41 21.08 -3.06
CA GLY A 98 17.85 20.90 -3.05
C GLY A 98 18.34 19.61 -2.39
N VAL A 99 17.44 18.80 -1.87
CA VAL A 99 17.77 17.49 -1.29
C VAL A 99 17.14 16.40 -2.15
N ASP A 100 17.97 15.46 -2.62
CA ASP A 100 17.48 14.29 -3.32
C ASP A 100 17.01 13.25 -2.30
N PRO A 101 15.71 12.92 -2.23
CA PRO A 101 15.22 11.96 -1.27
C PRO A 101 15.71 10.53 -1.51
N LEU A 102 16.06 10.19 -2.76
CA LEU A 102 16.43 8.81 -3.10
C LEU A 102 17.67 8.37 -2.34
N GLY A 103 17.59 7.21 -1.71
CA GLY A 103 18.68 6.66 -0.92
C GLY A 103 18.76 7.19 0.50
N LYS A 104 17.96 8.17 0.86
CA LYS A 104 17.95 8.70 2.23
C LYS A 104 17.13 7.80 3.14
N THR A 105 17.54 7.72 4.40
CA THR A 105 16.82 6.97 5.42
C THR A 105 15.93 7.92 6.21
N ILE A 106 14.66 7.59 6.30
CA ILE A 106 13.68 8.30 7.11
C ILE A 106 13.19 7.38 8.21
N LEU A 107 12.65 7.94 9.28
CA LEU A 107 12.13 7.15 10.39
C LEU A 107 10.61 7.28 10.42
N PHE A 108 9.92 6.15 10.40
CA PHE A 108 8.48 6.10 10.63
C PHE A 108 8.22 5.37 11.93
N LYS A 109 7.61 6.06 12.89
CA LYS A 109 7.45 5.53 14.25
C LYS A 109 8.79 5.02 14.80
N LYS A 110 9.86 5.75 14.51
CA LYS A 110 11.23 5.45 14.90
C LYS A 110 11.85 4.24 14.20
N ARG A 111 11.20 3.67 13.19
CA ARG A 111 11.73 2.58 12.39
C ARG A 111 12.33 3.10 11.10
N PRO A 112 13.56 2.66 10.74
CA PRO A 112 14.21 3.18 9.55
C PRO A 112 13.64 2.58 8.25
N LEU A 113 13.42 3.45 7.27
CA LEU A 113 13.00 3.06 5.93
C LEU A 113 13.83 3.86 4.94
N THR A 114 14.35 3.19 3.92
CA THR A 114 15.13 3.86 2.87
C THR A 114 14.23 4.25 1.71
N VAL A 115 14.29 5.51 1.30
CA VAL A 115 13.49 6.01 0.17
C VAL A 115 14.06 5.45 -1.13
N ILE A 116 13.23 4.71 -1.87
CA ILE A 116 13.62 4.11 -3.15
C ILE A 116 12.90 4.71 -4.34
N GLY A 117 11.77 5.36 -4.13
CA GLY A 117 10.98 5.91 -5.22
C GLY A 117 10.13 7.09 -4.77
N ILE A 118 9.78 7.92 -5.75
CA ILE A 118 8.92 9.08 -5.54
C ILE A 118 7.81 9.00 -6.57
N MET A 119 6.56 9.04 -6.11
CA MET A 119 5.42 8.92 -7.00
C MET A 119 5.15 10.21 -7.73
N LYS A 120 4.64 10.08 -8.95
CA LYS A 120 4.13 11.20 -9.71
C LYS A 120 2.88 11.74 -9.02
N LYS A 121 2.69 13.06 -9.05
CA LYS A 121 1.50 13.66 -8.50
C LYS A 121 0.26 13.10 -9.18
N ASP A 122 -0.70 12.65 -8.38
CA ASP A 122 -1.95 12.11 -8.88
C ASP A 122 -2.93 13.26 -9.14
N ASP A 123 -3.26 13.47 -10.43
CA ASP A 123 -4.19 14.52 -10.84
C ASP A 123 -5.62 14.30 -10.33
N ASN A 124 -5.91 13.08 -9.89
CA ASN A 124 -7.23 12.72 -9.37
C ASN A 124 -7.34 12.87 -7.86
N SER A 125 -6.27 13.28 -7.18
CA SER A 125 -6.34 13.51 -5.75
C SER A 125 -6.97 14.86 -5.49
N PHE A 126 -8.14 14.83 -4.87
CA PHE A 126 -8.89 16.04 -4.59
C PHE A 126 -8.57 16.58 -3.21
N GLY A 127 -8.09 17.82 -3.17
CA GLY A 127 -8.26 18.68 -2.03
C GLY A 127 -7.47 18.37 -0.78
N ASN A 128 -6.60 17.39 -0.77
CA ASN A 128 -5.88 17.07 0.43
C ASN A 128 -4.38 17.16 0.23
N SER A 129 -3.94 18.36 -0.14
CA SER A 129 -2.55 18.62 -0.47
C SER A 129 -1.61 18.52 0.74
N ASP A 130 -2.15 18.41 1.96
CA ASP A 130 -1.33 18.39 3.17
C ASP A 130 -1.04 16.96 3.68
N SER A 131 -1.72 15.96 3.16
CA SER A 131 -1.50 14.58 3.55
C SER A 131 -0.17 14.05 3.03
N LEU A 132 0.59 13.42 3.92
CA LEU A 132 1.82 12.73 3.55
C LEU A 132 1.52 11.24 3.43
N MET A 133 1.80 10.68 2.26
CA MET A 133 1.52 9.28 1.96
C MET A 133 2.79 8.54 1.65
N LEU A 134 2.94 7.39 2.27
CA LEU A 134 4.10 6.52 2.12
C LEU A 134 3.62 5.11 1.79
N TRP A 135 4.41 4.36 1.05
CA TRP A 135 4.11 2.96 0.72
C TRP A 135 5.34 2.10 0.96
N SER A 136 5.13 0.99 1.65
CA SER A 136 6.16 -0.03 1.90
C SER A 136 5.58 -1.41 1.64
N PRO A 137 6.41 -2.47 1.52
CA PRO A 137 5.86 -3.81 1.44
C PRO A 137 4.97 -4.12 2.65
N TYR A 138 3.84 -4.78 2.43
CA TYR A 138 2.93 -5.09 3.54
C TYR A 138 3.61 -5.95 4.61
N THR A 139 4.54 -6.80 4.21
CA THR A 139 5.30 -7.63 5.14
C THR A 139 6.14 -6.78 6.08
N THR A 140 6.80 -5.76 5.55
CA THR A 140 7.57 -4.82 6.35
C THR A 140 6.69 -4.10 7.37
N VAL A 141 5.53 -3.61 6.93
CA VAL A 141 4.62 -2.88 7.81
C VAL A 141 4.07 -3.81 8.89
N MET A 142 3.63 -4.99 8.52
CA MET A 142 3.04 -5.94 9.46
C MET A 142 4.05 -6.45 10.49
N HIS A 143 5.25 -6.79 10.05
CA HIS A 143 6.25 -7.40 10.94
C HIS A 143 7.04 -6.37 11.74
N GLN A 144 7.30 -5.20 11.18
CA GLN A 144 8.21 -4.23 11.80
C GLN A 144 7.53 -2.98 12.34
N ILE A 145 6.33 -2.65 11.87
CA ILE A 145 5.65 -1.42 12.25
C ILE A 145 4.45 -1.71 13.17
N THR A 146 3.48 -2.49 12.70
CA THR A 146 2.23 -2.72 13.46
C THR A 146 2.27 -3.96 14.35
N GLY A 147 3.03 -4.97 13.97
CA GLY A 147 3.03 -6.26 14.65
C GLY A 147 1.74 -7.06 14.47
N GLU A 148 0.91 -6.68 13.51
CA GLU A 148 -0.37 -7.35 13.27
C GLU A 148 -0.23 -8.44 12.22
N SER A 149 -1.07 -9.47 12.33
CA SER A 149 -1.08 -10.61 11.40
C SER A 149 -2.21 -10.54 10.38
N HIS A 150 -3.07 -9.55 10.48
CA HIS A 150 -4.19 -9.36 9.55
C HIS A 150 -4.02 -8.06 8.75
N THR A 151 -4.73 -7.96 7.64
CA THR A 151 -4.72 -6.76 6.78
C THR A 151 -5.99 -5.96 7.02
N ASN A 152 -5.95 -4.66 6.69
CA ASN A 152 -7.11 -3.77 6.80
C ASN A 152 -8.08 -3.98 5.64
N SER A 153 -7.54 -4.20 4.44
CA SER A 153 -8.35 -4.42 3.24
C SER A 153 -7.57 -5.23 2.22
N ILE A 154 -8.28 -5.64 1.18
CA ILE A 154 -7.67 -6.27 0.00
C ILE A 154 -8.16 -5.48 -1.21
N VAL A 155 -7.23 -4.94 -1.98
CA VAL A 155 -7.54 -4.18 -3.19
C VAL A 155 -7.49 -5.14 -4.37
N VAL A 156 -8.57 -5.19 -5.13
CA VAL A 156 -8.76 -6.18 -6.20
C VAL A 156 -8.97 -5.47 -7.54
N LYS A 157 -8.26 -5.93 -8.55
CA LYS A 157 -8.50 -5.54 -9.93
C LYS A 157 -9.17 -6.70 -10.66
N ILE A 158 -10.35 -6.46 -11.18
CA ILE A 158 -11.10 -7.44 -11.97
C ILE A 158 -10.62 -7.36 -13.41
N LYS A 159 -10.57 -8.51 -14.09
CA LYS A 159 -10.19 -8.55 -15.50
C LYS A 159 -11.18 -7.76 -16.36
N ASP A 160 -10.69 -7.10 -17.40
CA ASP A 160 -11.49 -6.23 -18.27
C ASP A 160 -12.64 -6.97 -18.96
N ASP A 161 -12.44 -8.25 -19.28
CA ASP A 161 -13.44 -9.08 -19.96
C ASP A 161 -14.41 -9.77 -18.98
N ALA A 162 -14.25 -9.59 -17.68
CA ALA A 162 -15.11 -10.20 -16.68
C ALA A 162 -16.30 -9.30 -16.36
N ASN A 163 -17.43 -9.94 -16.02
CA ASN A 163 -18.60 -9.21 -15.54
C ASN A 163 -18.37 -8.82 -14.08
N THR A 164 -18.29 -7.50 -13.84
CA THR A 164 -17.97 -6.96 -12.52
C THR A 164 -18.97 -7.39 -11.45
N GLN A 165 -20.27 -7.39 -11.77
CA GLN A 165 -21.30 -7.77 -10.78
C GLN A 165 -21.21 -9.24 -10.40
N VAL A 166 -20.96 -10.11 -11.37
CA VAL A 166 -20.77 -11.55 -11.12
C VAL A 166 -19.51 -11.76 -10.29
N ALA A 167 -18.42 -11.06 -10.63
CA ALA A 167 -17.17 -11.14 -9.89
C ALA A 167 -17.34 -10.70 -8.44
N GLU A 168 -18.04 -9.59 -8.20
CA GLU A 168 -18.29 -9.10 -6.84
C GLU A 168 -19.07 -10.12 -6.01
N LYS A 169 -20.09 -10.72 -6.60
CA LYS A 169 -20.88 -11.75 -5.91
C LYS A 169 -20.02 -12.97 -5.59
N SER A 170 -19.20 -13.40 -6.53
CA SER A 170 -18.33 -14.55 -6.35
C SER A 170 -17.30 -14.31 -5.24
N LEU A 171 -16.72 -13.11 -5.20
CA LEU A 171 -15.76 -12.72 -4.15
C LEU A 171 -16.44 -12.70 -2.78
N THR A 172 -17.64 -12.16 -2.70
CA THR A 172 -18.41 -12.13 -1.45
C THR A 172 -18.64 -13.54 -0.93
N GLU A 173 -19.05 -14.46 -1.81
CA GLU A 173 -19.29 -15.85 -1.44
C GLU A 173 -17.99 -16.55 -1.02
N LEU A 174 -16.88 -16.27 -1.72
CA LEU A 174 -15.58 -16.84 -1.38
C LEU A 174 -15.17 -16.43 0.05
N LEU A 175 -15.27 -15.15 0.37
CA LEU A 175 -14.88 -14.65 1.69
C LEU A 175 -15.80 -15.19 2.78
N LYS A 176 -17.11 -15.30 2.52
CA LYS A 176 -18.03 -15.92 3.47
C LYS A 176 -17.67 -17.36 3.74
N ALA A 177 -17.34 -18.13 2.71
CA ALA A 177 -16.96 -19.52 2.87
C ALA A 177 -15.68 -19.68 3.70
N ARG A 178 -14.73 -18.76 3.53
CA ARG A 178 -13.47 -18.80 4.26
C ARG A 178 -13.58 -18.35 5.71
N HIS A 179 -14.53 -17.49 6.03
CA HIS A 179 -14.68 -16.92 7.38
C HIS A 179 -15.92 -17.42 8.13
N GLY A 180 -16.60 -18.37 7.54
CA GLY A 180 -17.75 -18.99 8.15
C GLY A 180 -18.98 -18.13 8.10
#